data_9ed57e056b629a28d9f5c8734c6ad34d
#
_entry.id   9ed57e056b629a28d9f5c8734c6ad34d
#
_cell.length_a   1.000
_cell.length_b   1.000
_cell.length_c   1.000
_cell.angle_alpha   90.00
_cell.angle_beta   90.00
_cell.angle_gamma   90.00
#
_symmetry.space_group_name_H-M   'P 1'
#
loop_
_entity.id
_entity.type
_entity.pdbx_description
1 polymer ?
#
loop_
_entity_poly.entity_id
_entity_poly.type
_entity_poly.pdbx_seq_one_letter_code
_entity_poly.pdbx_strand_id
1 'polypeptide(L)'
;MCVGISLAWSELPTELIGRYELERRLHERGGEREVRFLYRDRRPRLPVWRDGRLQVVRWGNGRRQSRLLPPTGWTWQATVEQGYWREIGAVRVEIPATLGCDRGVWFRIRQGVRGILVPDERGIAVAYMICVPSTHYYQVMTRSARMPLLIDEHI
;
A
#
# COMPACT_ATOMS: atom_id res chain seq x y z
N MET A 1 0.71 12.59 0.59
CA MET A 1 0.31 11.22 0.97
C MET A 1 0.59 10.29 -0.20
N CYS A 2 1.27 9.19 0.05
CA CYS A 2 1.58 8.22 -1.00
C CYS A 2 0.29 7.57 -1.50
N VAL A 3 -0.06 7.82 -2.74
CA VAL A 3 -1.33 7.39 -3.37
C VAL A 3 -1.15 6.27 -4.39
N GLY A 4 0.06 5.77 -4.51
CA GLY A 4 0.36 4.68 -5.42
C GLY A 4 1.70 4.05 -5.14
N ILE A 5 1.84 2.80 -5.52
CA ILE A 5 3.10 2.07 -5.50
C ILE A 5 3.27 1.32 -6.81
N SER A 6 4.51 1.00 -7.11
CA SER A 6 4.88 0.16 -8.24
C SER A 6 5.77 -0.98 -7.75
N LEU A 7 5.55 -2.15 -8.31
CA LEU A 7 6.34 -3.34 -8.03
C LEU A 7 6.88 -3.89 -9.33
N ALA A 8 8.15 -4.26 -9.35
CA ALA A 8 8.77 -4.84 -10.53
C ALA A 8 8.04 -6.13 -10.93
N TRP A 9 7.74 -6.26 -12.24
CA TRP A 9 7.05 -7.43 -12.77
C TRP A 9 7.70 -8.75 -12.38
N SER A 10 9.04 -8.77 -12.39
CA SER A 10 9.83 -9.94 -12.03
C SER A 10 9.67 -10.40 -10.58
N GLU A 11 9.18 -9.54 -9.71
CA GLU A 11 8.94 -9.88 -8.30
C GLU A 11 7.56 -10.49 -8.06
N LEU A 12 6.70 -10.52 -9.07
CA LEU A 12 5.36 -11.07 -8.97
C LEU A 12 5.31 -12.51 -9.45
N PRO A 13 4.80 -13.45 -8.63
CA PRO A 13 4.52 -14.80 -9.09
C PRO A 13 3.51 -14.80 -10.24
N THR A 14 3.77 -15.61 -11.27
CA THR A 14 2.90 -15.73 -12.46
C THR A 14 1.46 -16.05 -12.09
N GLU A 15 1.26 -16.88 -11.10
CA GLU A 15 -0.04 -17.27 -10.55
C GLU A 15 -0.86 -16.07 -10.04
N LEU A 16 -0.22 -15.11 -9.36
CA LEU A 16 -0.88 -13.90 -8.89
C LEU A 16 -1.24 -12.96 -10.03
N ILE A 17 -0.39 -12.90 -11.05
CA ILE A 17 -0.64 -12.07 -12.22
C ILE A 17 -1.94 -12.47 -12.89
N GLY A 18 -2.14 -13.77 -13.15
CA GLY A 18 -3.37 -14.29 -13.73
C GLY A 18 -4.58 -14.15 -12.81
N ARG A 19 -4.42 -14.52 -11.54
CA ARG A 19 -5.51 -14.52 -10.56
C ARG A 19 -6.13 -13.14 -10.33
N TYR A 20 -5.31 -12.09 -10.34
CA TYR A 20 -5.75 -10.71 -10.06
C TYR A 20 -5.77 -9.83 -11.30
N GLU A 21 -5.60 -10.40 -12.49
CA GLU A 21 -5.60 -9.68 -13.76
C GLU A 21 -4.61 -8.51 -13.77
N LEU A 22 -3.41 -8.72 -13.24
CA LEU A 22 -2.42 -7.66 -13.07
C LEU A 22 -1.85 -7.10 -14.38
N GLU A 23 -2.03 -7.81 -15.50
CA GLU A 23 -1.66 -7.29 -16.82
C GLU A 23 -2.33 -5.95 -17.13
N ARG A 24 -3.50 -5.71 -16.60
CA ARG A 24 -4.23 -4.45 -16.78
C ARG A 24 -3.57 -3.28 -16.04
N ARG A 25 -2.66 -3.58 -15.12
CA ARG A 25 -1.92 -2.59 -14.32
C ARG A 25 -0.45 -2.49 -14.76
N LEU A 26 -0.13 -3.10 -15.90
CA LEU A 26 1.22 -3.14 -16.44
C LEU A 26 1.63 -1.80 -17.02
N HIS A 27 2.83 -1.37 -16.68
CA HIS A 27 3.49 -0.20 -17.23
C HIS A 27 4.94 -0.53 -17.58
N GLU A 28 5.50 0.20 -18.52
CA GLU A 28 6.92 0.12 -18.83
C GLU A 28 7.61 1.43 -18.42
N ARG A 29 8.77 1.27 -17.77
CA ARG A 29 9.60 2.39 -17.37
C ARG A 29 11.05 2.04 -17.69
N GLY A 30 11.65 2.79 -18.63
CA GLY A 30 13.04 2.58 -19.01
C GLY A 30 13.34 1.17 -19.50
N GLY A 31 12.40 0.52 -20.18
CA GLY A 31 12.54 -0.86 -20.69
C GLY A 31 12.19 -1.94 -19.67
N GLU A 32 11.92 -1.58 -18.43
CA GLU A 32 11.50 -2.52 -17.39
C GLU A 32 9.99 -2.51 -17.20
N ARG A 33 9.41 -3.69 -16.97
CA ARG A 33 8.00 -3.83 -16.70
C ARG A 33 7.71 -3.71 -15.21
N GLU A 34 6.67 -2.94 -14.89
CA GLU A 34 6.21 -2.74 -13.52
C GLU A 34 4.69 -2.86 -13.45
N VAL A 35 4.18 -3.25 -12.29
CA VAL A 35 2.75 -3.25 -12.00
C VAL A 35 2.47 -2.10 -11.04
N ARG A 36 1.54 -1.23 -11.39
CA ARG A 36 1.13 -0.09 -10.57
C ARG A 36 -0.15 -0.38 -9.81
N PHE A 37 -0.13 -0.04 -8.54
CA PHE A 37 -1.27 -0.10 -7.65
C PHE A 37 -1.59 1.32 -7.20
N LEU A 38 -2.69 1.87 -7.70
CA LEU A 38 -3.08 3.25 -7.44
C LEU A 38 -4.37 3.30 -6.63
N TYR A 39 -4.41 4.17 -5.62
CA TYR A 39 -5.61 4.33 -4.80
C TYR A 39 -6.81 4.85 -5.60
N ARG A 40 -6.55 5.62 -6.66
CA ARG A 40 -7.58 6.14 -7.56
C ARG A 40 -8.18 5.09 -8.51
N ASP A 41 -7.62 3.90 -8.57
CA ASP A 41 -8.16 2.83 -9.41
C ASP A 41 -9.60 2.51 -9.01
N ARG A 42 -10.38 2.01 -9.96
CA ARG A 42 -11.76 1.62 -9.69
C ARG A 42 -11.86 0.57 -8.59
N ARG A 43 -10.89 -0.34 -8.51
CA ARG A 43 -10.74 -1.36 -7.48
C ARG A 43 -9.35 -1.25 -6.87
N PRO A 44 -9.14 -0.34 -5.92
CA PRO A 44 -7.82 -0.15 -5.34
C PRO A 44 -7.32 -1.42 -4.66
N ARG A 45 -6.10 -1.83 -4.99
CA ARG A 45 -5.47 -3.04 -4.47
C ARG A 45 -4.07 -2.74 -3.99
N LEU A 46 -3.58 -3.55 -3.07
CA LEU A 46 -2.18 -3.55 -2.63
C LEU A 46 -1.65 -4.97 -2.57
N PRO A 47 -0.40 -5.19 -2.98
CA PRO A 47 0.31 -6.42 -2.68
C PRO A 47 0.71 -6.41 -1.20
N VAL A 48 0.53 -7.51 -0.49
CA VAL A 48 0.95 -7.64 0.90
C VAL A 48 1.65 -8.96 1.14
N TRP A 49 2.70 -8.94 1.95
CA TRP A 49 3.34 -10.13 2.48
C TRP A 49 2.69 -10.50 3.80
N ARG A 50 2.20 -11.73 3.87
CA ARG A 50 1.67 -12.31 5.09
C ARG A 50 2.00 -13.80 5.13
N ASP A 51 2.55 -14.26 6.25
CA ASP A 51 2.87 -15.68 6.47
C ASP A 51 3.73 -16.27 5.33
N GLY A 52 4.70 -15.50 4.84
CA GLY A 52 5.59 -15.91 3.76
C GLY A 52 4.95 -15.96 2.37
N ARG A 53 3.73 -15.44 2.23
CA ARG A 53 3.02 -15.41 0.95
C ARG A 53 2.70 -14.00 0.51
N LEU A 54 2.84 -13.77 -0.78
CA LEU A 54 2.40 -12.53 -1.42
C LEU A 54 0.93 -12.66 -1.81
N GLN A 55 0.12 -11.71 -1.36
CA GLN A 55 -1.30 -11.64 -1.66
C GLN A 55 -1.60 -10.27 -2.25
N VAL A 56 -2.65 -10.16 -3.04
CA VAL A 56 -3.17 -8.88 -3.52
C VAL A 56 -4.55 -8.69 -2.89
N VAL A 57 -4.66 -7.64 -2.08
CA VAL A 57 -5.85 -7.39 -1.26
C VAL A 57 -6.43 -6.02 -1.56
N ARG A 58 -7.64 -5.76 -1.08
CA ARG A 58 -8.28 -4.46 -1.22
C ARG A 58 -7.50 -3.40 -0.45
N TRP A 59 -7.28 -2.24 -1.07
CA TRP A 59 -6.63 -1.10 -0.44
C TRP A 59 -7.67 -0.16 0.17
N GLY A 60 -7.77 -0.18 1.49
CA GLY A 60 -8.63 0.71 2.23
C GLY A 60 -10.12 0.55 1.98
N ASN A 61 -10.87 1.54 2.44
CA ASN A 61 -12.33 1.55 2.40
C ASN A 61 -12.88 2.90 1.89
N GLY A 62 -12.18 3.52 0.96
CA GLY A 62 -12.57 4.82 0.39
C GLY A 62 -13.93 4.80 -0.30
N ARG A 63 -14.35 3.64 -0.79
CA ARG A 63 -15.67 3.46 -1.43
C ARG A 63 -16.75 2.98 -0.46
N ARG A 64 -16.44 2.96 0.83
CA ARG A 64 -17.39 2.61 1.90
C ARG A 64 -18.07 1.25 1.71
N GLN A 65 -17.36 0.27 1.20
CA GLN A 65 -17.84 -1.11 1.07
C GLN A 65 -18.02 -1.78 2.42
N SER A 66 -17.22 -1.40 3.40
CA SER A 66 -17.37 -1.79 4.79
C SER A 66 -18.04 -0.67 5.57
N ARG A 67 -18.96 -1.02 6.49
CA ARG A 67 -19.59 -0.08 7.41
C ARG A 67 -18.76 0.17 8.66
N LEU A 68 -17.82 -0.74 8.95
CA LEU A 68 -17.04 -0.72 10.19
C LEU A 68 -15.68 -0.07 10.03
N LEU A 69 -15.09 -0.16 8.84
CA LEU A 69 -13.71 0.26 8.62
C LEU A 69 -13.64 1.75 8.24
N PRO A 70 -12.56 2.45 8.64
CA PRO A 70 -12.35 3.85 8.25
C PRO A 70 -12.39 4.03 6.73
N PRO A 71 -13.07 5.10 6.22
CA PRO A 71 -13.24 5.32 4.79
C PRO A 71 -12.02 5.98 4.14
N THR A 72 -10.85 5.41 4.34
CA THR A 72 -9.56 5.88 3.84
C THR A 72 -8.67 4.69 3.49
N GLY A 73 -7.52 4.93 2.92
CA GLY A 73 -6.50 3.91 2.62
C GLY A 73 -5.29 3.97 3.54
N TRP A 74 -5.28 4.86 4.52
CA TRP A 74 -4.11 5.14 5.37
C TRP A 74 -4.48 5.19 6.83
N THR A 75 -3.48 4.92 7.67
CA THR A 75 -3.56 5.12 9.10
C THR A 75 -2.24 5.68 9.63
N TRP A 76 -2.32 6.54 10.64
CA TRP A 76 -1.13 7.02 11.32
C TRP A 76 -0.48 5.93 12.15
N GLN A 77 0.85 5.91 12.18
CA GLN A 77 1.60 5.01 13.07
C GLN A 77 1.15 5.16 14.53
N ALA A 78 0.94 6.38 14.98
CA ALA A 78 0.46 6.63 16.35
C ALA A 78 -0.89 5.96 16.63
N THR A 79 -1.80 5.97 15.67
CA THR A 79 -3.10 5.28 15.80
C THR A 79 -2.94 3.77 15.91
N VAL A 80 -2.02 3.20 15.15
CA VAL A 80 -1.71 1.75 15.22
C VAL A 80 -1.17 1.40 16.60
N GLU A 81 -0.26 2.23 17.13
CA GLU A 81 0.35 2.00 18.44
C GLU A 81 -0.62 2.15 19.61
N GLN A 82 -1.70 2.93 19.44
CA GLN A 82 -2.75 3.10 20.45
C GLN A 82 -3.65 1.88 20.63
N GLY A 83 -3.56 0.89 19.75
CA GLY A 83 -4.27 -0.37 19.89
C GLY A 83 -5.66 -0.46 19.26
N TYR A 84 -6.20 0.61 18.71
CA TYR A 84 -7.50 0.61 18.03
C TYR A 84 -7.60 -0.49 16.97
N TRP A 85 -6.60 -0.57 16.09
CA TRP A 85 -6.60 -1.54 15.01
C TRP A 85 -6.48 -2.99 15.51
N ARG A 86 -5.71 -3.21 16.56
CA ARG A 86 -5.56 -4.54 17.16
C ARG A 86 -6.90 -5.06 17.71
N GLU A 87 -7.69 -4.18 18.32
CA GLU A 87 -8.99 -4.53 18.88
C GLU A 87 -9.97 -5.02 17.82
N ILE A 88 -9.88 -4.53 16.60
CA ILE A 88 -10.74 -4.96 15.49
C ILE A 88 -10.09 -6.05 14.61
N GLY A 89 -9.02 -6.68 15.07
CA GLY A 89 -8.42 -7.85 14.43
C GLY A 89 -7.34 -7.54 13.39
N ALA A 90 -6.80 -6.33 13.37
CA ALA A 90 -5.73 -5.98 12.43
C ALA A 90 -4.40 -6.63 12.82
N VAL A 91 -3.63 -7.02 11.82
CA VAL A 91 -2.24 -7.50 11.97
C VAL A 91 -1.32 -6.62 11.13
N ARG A 92 -0.06 -6.50 11.56
CA ARG A 92 0.95 -5.77 10.79
C ARG A 92 1.39 -6.61 9.60
N VAL A 93 1.56 -5.94 8.45
CA VAL A 93 2.02 -6.57 7.20
C VAL A 93 3.05 -5.68 6.52
N GLU A 94 3.77 -6.26 5.58
CA GLU A 94 4.67 -5.53 4.69
C GLU A 94 4.05 -5.42 3.31
N ILE A 95 4.14 -4.25 2.72
CA ILE A 95 3.67 -3.95 1.37
C ILE A 95 4.90 -3.80 0.48
N PRO A 96 5.25 -4.79 -0.34
CA PRO A 96 6.43 -4.69 -1.19
C PRO A 96 6.22 -3.60 -2.24
N ALA A 97 7.26 -2.81 -2.48
CA ALA A 97 7.23 -1.74 -3.47
C ALA A 97 8.64 -1.38 -3.91
N THR A 98 8.82 -1.06 -5.18
CA THR A 98 10.07 -0.52 -5.72
C THR A 98 9.99 0.99 -5.92
N LEU A 99 8.79 1.51 -6.13
CA LEU A 99 8.51 2.95 -6.25
C LEU A 99 7.24 3.29 -5.48
N GLY A 100 7.20 4.50 -4.97
CA GLY A 100 6.00 5.13 -4.44
C GLY A 100 5.63 6.35 -5.26
N CYS A 101 4.36 6.74 -5.23
CA CYS A 101 3.86 7.91 -5.94
C CYS A 101 3.11 8.84 -4.99
N ASP A 102 3.50 10.09 -4.97
CA ASP A 102 2.81 11.13 -4.20
C ASP A 102 2.75 12.41 -5.02
N ARG A 103 1.55 12.91 -5.26
CA ARG A 103 1.29 14.11 -6.06
C ARG A 103 2.02 14.11 -7.41
N GLY A 104 2.01 12.97 -8.08
CA GLY A 104 2.64 12.81 -9.39
C GLY A 104 4.15 12.59 -9.35
N VAL A 105 4.77 12.60 -8.17
CA VAL A 105 6.19 12.34 -8.00
C VAL A 105 6.40 10.88 -7.68
N TRP A 106 7.15 10.16 -8.52
CA TRP A 106 7.57 8.80 -8.29
C TRP A 106 8.94 8.82 -7.59
N PHE A 107 9.03 8.15 -6.47
CA PHE A 107 10.26 8.07 -5.67
C PHE A 107 10.63 6.62 -5.39
N ARG A 108 11.92 6.37 -5.19
CA ARG A 108 12.44 5.02 -4.98
C ARG A 108 12.13 4.51 -3.57
N ILE A 109 11.76 3.24 -3.49
CA ILE A 109 11.58 2.50 -2.24
C ILE A 109 12.47 1.26 -2.30
N ARG A 110 13.23 0.99 -1.25
CA ARG A 110 14.17 -0.15 -1.23
C ARG A 110 13.49 -1.48 -1.00
N GLN A 111 12.67 -1.56 0.03
CA GLN A 111 12.03 -2.83 0.43
C GLN A 111 10.52 -2.77 0.31
N GLY A 112 9.93 -1.72 0.84
CA GLY A 112 8.49 -1.58 0.83
C GLY A 112 8.00 -0.62 1.90
N VAL A 113 6.70 -0.71 2.14
CA VAL A 113 5.96 0.14 3.08
C VAL A 113 5.34 -0.75 4.15
N ARG A 114 5.31 -0.27 5.38
CA ARG A 114 4.59 -0.95 6.45
C ARG A 114 3.10 -0.66 6.36
N GLY A 115 2.30 -1.67 6.64
CA GLY A 115 0.86 -1.57 6.61
C GLY A 115 0.19 -2.42 7.67
N ILE A 116 -1.12 -2.38 7.68
CA ILE A 116 -1.95 -3.28 8.47
C ILE A 116 -2.94 -3.98 7.56
N LEU A 117 -3.32 -5.19 7.94
CA LEU A 117 -4.32 -5.99 7.27
C LEU A 117 -5.43 -6.29 8.28
N VAL A 118 -6.67 -6.00 7.91
CA VAL A 118 -7.82 -6.15 8.79
C VAL A 118 -8.97 -6.79 8.02
N PRO A 119 -9.73 -7.74 8.61
CA PRO A 119 -10.94 -8.25 7.97
C PRO A 119 -12.07 -7.23 8.10
N ASP A 120 -12.89 -7.12 7.07
CA ASP A 120 -14.17 -6.41 7.19
C ASP A 120 -15.21 -7.32 7.84
N GLU A 121 -16.46 -6.86 7.96
CA GLU A 121 -17.55 -7.63 8.57
C GLU A 121 -17.91 -8.90 7.81
N ARG A 122 -17.45 -9.06 6.59
CA ARG A 122 -17.64 -10.27 5.77
C ARG A 122 -16.42 -11.18 5.75
N GLY A 123 -15.37 -10.79 6.50
CA GLY A 123 -14.10 -11.52 6.53
C GLY A 123 -13.19 -11.23 5.34
N ILE A 124 -13.49 -10.23 4.53
CA ILE A 124 -12.64 -9.84 3.40
C ILE A 124 -11.46 -9.01 3.93
N ALA A 125 -10.25 -9.40 3.54
CA ALA A 125 -9.03 -8.72 3.95
C ALA A 125 -8.90 -7.35 3.27
N VAL A 126 -8.60 -6.33 4.09
CA VAL A 126 -8.39 -4.95 3.65
C VAL A 126 -7.08 -4.44 4.21
N ALA A 127 -6.25 -3.85 3.37
CA ALA A 127 -4.97 -3.28 3.78
C ALA A 127 -5.05 -1.76 3.89
N TYR A 128 -4.38 -1.23 4.90
CA TYR A 128 -4.17 0.21 5.09
C TYR A 128 -2.66 0.46 5.15
N MET A 129 -2.22 1.47 4.44
CA MET A 129 -0.84 1.91 4.48
C MET A 129 -0.60 2.70 5.76
N ILE A 130 0.47 2.39 6.50
CA ILE A 130 0.85 3.18 7.67
C ILE A 130 1.59 4.42 7.19
N CYS A 131 1.25 5.58 7.73
CA CYS A 131 1.92 6.83 7.44
C CYS A 131 2.45 7.51 8.69
N VAL A 132 3.43 8.37 8.48
CA VAL A 132 4.08 9.20 9.49
C VAL A 132 4.18 10.63 8.98
N PRO A 133 4.44 11.62 9.86
CA PRO A 133 4.72 12.98 9.41
C PRO A 133 5.91 12.97 8.45
N SER A 134 5.82 13.76 7.38
CA SER A 134 6.88 13.83 6.37
C SER A 134 8.17 14.38 6.95
N THR A 135 9.30 13.82 6.51
CA THR A 135 10.60 14.47 6.68
C THR A 135 10.63 15.75 5.83
N HIS A 136 11.56 16.64 6.14
CA HIS A 136 11.74 17.86 5.34
C HIS A 136 12.01 17.52 3.87
N TYR A 137 12.88 16.55 3.62
CA TYR A 137 13.19 16.14 2.24
C TYR A 137 11.97 15.63 1.50
N TYR A 138 11.17 14.77 2.12
CA TYR A 138 9.95 14.25 1.49
C TYR A 138 8.94 15.36 1.21
N GLN A 139 8.79 16.31 2.14
CA GLN A 139 7.88 17.44 1.97
C GLN A 139 8.33 18.35 0.82
N VAL A 140 9.62 18.60 0.68
CA VAL A 140 10.17 19.39 -0.44
C VAL A 140 9.94 18.65 -1.76
N MET A 141 10.16 17.36 -1.80
CA MET A 141 10.03 16.54 -2.99
C MET A 141 8.58 16.41 -3.45
N THR A 142 7.64 16.15 -2.54
CA THR A 142 6.27 15.79 -2.87
C THR A 142 5.24 16.86 -2.49
N ARG A 143 5.60 17.83 -1.67
CA ARG A 143 4.69 18.84 -1.07
C ARG A 143 3.62 18.21 -0.17
N SER A 144 3.85 17.01 0.32
CA SER A 144 2.92 16.31 1.22
C SER A 144 3.40 16.36 2.66
N ALA A 145 2.46 16.56 3.60
CA ALA A 145 2.73 16.55 5.03
C ALA A 145 2.80 15.14 5.61
N ARG A 146 2.44 14.13 4.83
CA ARG A 146 2.43 12.72 5.23
C ARG A 146 3.26 11.90 4.27
N MET A 147 4.03 10.95 4.81
CA MET A 147 4.78 10.00 4.02
C MET A 147 4.49 8.57 4.48
N PRO A 148 4.69 7.57 3.61
CA PRO A 148 4.55 6.18 4.03
C PRO A 148 5.64 5.82 5.02
N LEU A 149 5.31 4.93 5.96
CA LEU A 149 6.30 4.36 6.86
C LEU A 149 7.08 3.28 6.10
N LEU A 150 8.30 3.60 5.72
CA LEU A 150 9.14 2.70 4.92
C LEU A 150 9.78 1.62 5.79
N ILE A 151 10.07 0.48 5.18
CA ILE A 151 10.75 -0.63 5.84
C ILE A 151 12.25 -0.34 5.82
N ASP A 152 12.83 -0.17 7.02
CA ASP A 152 14.28 -0.03 7.26
C ASP A 152 14.96 1.07 6.42
N GLU A 153 14.25 2.12 6.08
CA GLU A 153 14.83 3.29 5.43
C GLU A 153 14.14 4.59 5.85
N HIS A 154 14.84 5.69 5.67
CA HIS A 154 14.31 7.04 5.85
C HIS A 154 14.57 7.85 4.56
N ILE A 155 13.63 8.68 4.21
CA ILE A 155 13.76 9.61 3.08
C ILE A 155 14.09 11.00 3.61
#